data_2ca116041c924e6d778649c8c8d47f68
#
_entry.id   2ca116041c924e6d778649c8c8d47f68
#
_cell.length_a   1.000
_cell.length_b   1.000
_cell.length_c   1.000
_cell.angle_alpha   90.00
_cell.angle_beta   90.00
_cell.angle_gamma   90.00
#
_symmetry.space_group_name_H-M   'P 1'
#
loop_
_entity.id
_entity.type
_entity.pdbx_description
1 polymer ?
#
loop_
_entity_poly.entity_id
_entity_poly.type
_entity_poly.pdbx_seq_one_letter_code
_entity_poly.pdbx_strand_id
1 'polypeptide(L)'
;LVDPPADHPGAYMPPAGDLSVPQFPVPASSLDRVASLLKSARRPLIIAGPETGGLPSEPLLRLAERLGAPILADPLSGLRAGVPDGAPVLDAFDAWLRSVPPSPPDFVLRFGAAPTSKVLNQLLAGWSDAVHVLVDLPGGYREPNGTQPVVLAGSPAAAAGALAAVPAQAEAGWRGRWLAADRAARAALDAASREPCEVFEGRVFTELRDLLPPGATLVAGNSMPVRD
;
A
#
# COMPACT_ATOMS: atom_id res chain seq x y z
N LEU A 1 6.46 -23.04 -26.15
CA LEU A 1 6.86 -23.71 -24.89
C LEU A 1 7.93 -24.71 -25.27
N VAL A 2 9.15 -24.48 -24.87
CA VAL A 2 10.25 -25.44 -25.00
C VAL A 2 10.30 -26.18 -23.66
N ASP A 3 10.11 -27.50 -23.71
CA ASP A 3 10.27 -28.32 -22.51
C ASP A 3 11.69 -28.14 -21.97
N PRO A 4 11.88 -27.99 -20.67
CA PRO A 4 13.22 -27.92 -20.11
C PRO A 4 13.96 -29.23 -20.37
N PRO A 5 15.27 -29.20 -20.62
CA PRO A 5 16.03 -30.38 -20.83
C PRO A 5 15.89 -31.35 -19.65
N ALA A 6 15.71 -32.65 -19.96
CA ALA A 6 15.43 -33.70 -18.98
C ALA A 6 16.51 -33.86 -17.88
N ASP A 7 17.68 -33.29 -18.06
CA ASP A 7 18.82 -33.34 -17.15
C ASP A 7 19.02 -32.07 -16.31
N HIS A 8 17.97 -31.23 -16.15
CA HIS A 8 18.08 -30.13 -15.19
C HIS A 8 18.20 -30.74 -13.79
N PRO A 9 19.35 -30.61 -13.10
CA PRO A 9 19.42 -30.99 -11.69
C PRO A 9 18.31 -30.25 -10.98
N GLY A 10 17.43 -31.00 -10.31
CA GLY A 10 16.25 -30.47 -9.66
C GLY A 10 16.61 -29.18 -8.98
N ALA A 11 15.77 -28.13 -9.14
CA ALA A 11 16.02 -26.82 -8.58
C ALA A 11 16.52 -26.99 -7.14
N TYR A 12 17.74 -26.57 -6.86
CA TYR A 12 18.28 -26.58 -5.51
C TYR A 12 17.34 -25.72 -4.65
N MET A 13 16.45 -26.39 -3.95
CA MET A 13 15.73 -25.79 -2.85
C MET A 13 16.69 -25.87 -1.65
N PRO A 14 17.29 -24.77 -1.22
CA PRO A 14 18.03 -24.80 0.03
C PRO A 14 17.08 -25.29 1.12
N PRO A 15 17.55 -26.12 2.08
CA PRO A 15 16.74 -26.49 3.22
C PRO A 15 16.18 -25.21 3.82
N ALA A 16 14.90 -25.24 4.20
CA ALA A 16 14.26 -24.12 4.88
C ALA A 16 15.07 -23.82 6.15
N GLY A 17 16.08 -23.02 6.00
CA GLY A 17 16.84 -22.47 7.12
C GLY A 17 15.89 -21.52 7.86
N ASP A 18 16.05 -21.48 9.16
CA ASP A 18 15.33 -20.52 10.01
C ASP A 18 15.81 -19.10 9.61
N LEU A 19 15.20 -18.54 8.58
CA LEU A 19 15.46 -17.17 8.13
C LEU A 19 14.81 -16.23 9.14
N SER A 20 15.44 -16.07 10.27
CA SER A 20 15.08 -14.99 11.18
C SER A 20 15.41 -13.66 10.50
N VAL A 21 14.36 -13.00 10.00
CA VAL A 21 14.50 -11.64 9.49
C VAL A 21 14.98 -10.76 10.63
N PRO A 22 16.12 -10.04 10.49
CA PRO A 22 16.60 -9.16 11.54
C PRO A 22 15.50 -8.19 11.98
N GLN A 23 15.14 -8.22 13.25
CA GLN A 23 14.18 -7.28 13.82
C GLN A 23 14.94 -5.97 14.13
N PHE A 24 14.64 -4.92 13.39
CA PHE A 24 15.16 -3.59 13.66
C PHE A 24 14.19 -2.84 14.57
N PRO A 25 14.53 -2.61 15.85
CA PRO A 25 13.66 -1.86 16.74
C PRO A 25 13.54 -0.41 16.26
N VAL A 26 12.34 0.15 16.38
CA VAL A 26 12.14 1.58 16.12
C VAL A 26 12.60 2.38 17.33
N PRO A 27 13.45 3.40 17.17
CA PRO A 27 13.92 4.21 18.30
C PRO A 27 12.76 4.89 19.03
N ALA A 28 12.71 4.77 20.35
CA ALA A 28 11.61 5.30 21.19
C ALA A 28 11.43 6.82 20.98
N SER A 29 12.51 7.59 20.92
CA SER A 29 12.46 9.04 20.72
C SER A 29 11.81 9.44 19.38
N SER A 30 12.04 8.64 18.33
CA SER A 30 11.40 8.85 17.02
C SER A 30 9.92 8.51 17.06
N LEU A 31 9.55 7.42 17.77
CA LEU A 31 8.16 7.05 18.00
C LEU A 31 7.42 8.13 18.79
N ASP A 32 8.00 8.62 19.89
CA ASP A 32 7.39 9.67 20.71
C ASP A 32 7.15 10.95 19.92
N ARG A 33 8.09 11.33 19.06
CA ARG A 33 7.95 12.48 18.17
C ARG A 33 6.77 12.28 17.21
N VAL A 34 6.71 11.15 16.51
CA VAL A 34 5.63 10.85 15.55
C VAL A 34 4.30 10.70 16.28
N ALA A 35 4.26 10.04 17.44
CA ALA A 35 3.06 9.93 18.26
C ALA A 35 2.51 11.31 18.67
N SER A 36 3.39 12.25 19.01
CA SER A 36 2.98 13.62 19.35
C SER A 36 2.36 14.35 18.16
N LEU A 37 2.94 14.21 16.97
CA LEU A 37 2.39 14.77 15.73
C LEU A 37 1.05 14.12 15.36
N LEU A 38 0.95 12.80 15.51
CA LEU A 38 -0.24 12.02 15.16
C LEU A 38 -1.46 12.38 16.02
N LYS A 39 -1.28 12.77 17.29
CA LYS A 39 -2.37 13.17 18.19
C LYS A 39 -3.21 14.34 17.65
N SER A 40 -2.60 15.22 16.87
CA SER A 40 -3.28 16.39 16.26
C SER A 40 -3.88 16.10 14.90
N ALA A 41 -3.60 14.92 14.30
CA ALA A 41 -4.09 14.57 12.98
C ALA A 41 -5.61 14.42 12.97
N ARG A 42 -6.25 15.12 12.02
CA ARG A 42 -7.69 15.06 11.78
C ARG A 42 -8.04 14.36 10.48
N ARG A 43 -7.10 14.32 9.55
CA ARG A 43 -7.23 13.70 8.21
C ARG A 43 -6.04 12.80 7.92
N PRO A 44 -5.83 11.75 8.75
CA PRO A 44 -4.72 10.83 8.55
C PRO A 44 -4.92 9.97 7.30
N LEU A 45 -3.84 9.80 6.54
CA LEU A 45 -3.78 8.93 5.38
C LEU A 45 -2.63 7.96 5.54
N ILE A 46 -2.88 6.67 5.29
CA ILE A 46 -1.85 5.65 5.26
C ILE A 46 -1.57 5.26 3.80
N ILE A 47 -0.29 5.13 3.46
CA ILE A 47 0.16 4.65 2.16
C ILE A 47 1.03 3.42 2.39
N ALA A 48 0.64 2.31 1.80
CA ALA A 48 1.46 1.12 1.71
C ALA A 48 2.11 1.09 0.31
N GLY A 49 3.36 1.49 0.26
CA GLY A 49 4.15 1.52 -0.96
C GLY A 49 4.76 0.16 -1.29
N PRO A 50 5.59 0.08 -2.33
CA PRO A 50 6.41 -1.10 -2.60
C PRO A 50 7.38 -1.39 -1.45
N GLU A 51 7.81 -2.65 -1.36
CA GLU A 51 8.87 -3.07 -0.42
C GLU A 51 8.60 -2.65 1.04
N THR A 52 7.42 -2.94 1.53
CA THR A 52 7.04 -2.68 2.93
C THR A 52 7.81 -3.51 3.97
N GLY A 53 8.84 -4.25 3.55
CA GLY A 53 9.64 -5.10 4.43
C GLY A 53 8.88 -6.31 4.97
N GLY A 54 7.92 -6.83 4.19
CA GLY A 54 7.07 -7.96 4.61
C GLY A 54 6.10 -7.58 5.72
N LEU A 55 5.63 -6.32 5.74
CA LEU A 55 4.64 -5.83 6.71
C LEU A 55 3.37 -6.70 6.65
N PRO A 56 3.03 -7.42 7.72
CA PRO A 56 1.77 -8.15 7.77
C PRO A 56 0.59 -7.20 7.68
N SER A 57 -0.51 -7.64 7.06
CA SER A 57 -1.72 -6.81 6.91
C SER A 57 -2.33 -6.42 8.25
N GLU A 58 -2.34 -7.33 9.22
CA GLU A 58 -3.04 -7.17 10.49
C GLU A 58 -2.59 -5.94 11.31
N PRO A 59 -1.29 -5.69 11.59
CA PRO A 59 -0.86 -4.49 12.30
C PRO A 59 -1.26 -3.19 11.59
N LEU A 60 -1.20 -3.18 10.26
CA LEU A 60 -1.55 -2.00 9.47
C LEU A 60 -3.06 -1.74 9.46
N LEU A 61 -3.87 -2.78 9.34
CA LEU A 61 -5.33 -2.68 9.41
C LEU A 61 -5.78 -2.19 10.79
N ARG A 62 -5.19 -2.72 11.86
CA ARG A 62 -5.44 -2.26 13.23
C ARG A 62 -5.08 -0.78 13.39
N LEU A 63 -3.94 -0.36 12.88
CA LEU A 63 -3.53 1.05 12.89
C LEU A 63 -4.55 1.92 12.15
N ALA A 64 -4.95 1.54 10.94
CA ALA A 64 -5.93 2.26 10.14
C ALA A 64 -7.29 2.40 10.84
N GLU A 65 -7.76 1.33 11.48
CA GLU A 65 -8.99 1.35 12.27
C GLU A 65 -8.89 2.33 13.46
N ARG A 66 -7.79 2.27 14.20
CA ARG A 66 -7.58 3.15 15.37
C ARG A 66 -7.49 4.61 14.98
N LEU A 67 -6.88 4.93 13.84
CA LEU A 67 -6.73 6.29 13.34
C LEU A 67 -7.96 6.80 12.58
N GLY A 68 -8.88 5.93 12.18
CA GLY A 68 -9.93 6.29 11.23
C GLY A 68 -9.37 6.67 9.85
N ALA A 69 -8.25 6.06 9.45
CA ALA A 69 -7.52 6.37 8.23
C ALA A 69 -7.87 5.42 7.08
N PRO A 70 -7.95 5.88 5.83
CA PRO A 70 -7.89 5.01 4.66
C PRO A 70 -6.45 4.55 4.41
N ILE A 71 -6.28 3.39 3.75
CA ILE A 71 -4.99 2.85 3.29
C ILE A 71 -4.98 2.84 1.77
N LEU A 72 -4.08 3.58 1.15
CA LEU A 72 -3.81 3.45 -0.29
C LEU A 72 -2.77 2.34 -0.49
N ALA A 73 -3.19 1.22 -1.06
CA ALA A 73 -2.34 0.07 -1.27
C ALA A 73 -1.74 0.09 -2.69
N ASP A 74 -0.42 0.28 -2.78
CA ASP A 74 0.29 0.11 -4.04
C ASP A 74 0.17 -1.33 -4.56
N PRO A 75 0.16 -1.59 -5.88
CA PRO A 75 0.15 -2.95 -6.42
C PRO A 75 1.26 -3.85 -5.83
N LEU A 76 2.41 -3.26 -5.53
CA LEU A 76 3.58 -3.96 -5.00
C LEU A 76 3.64 -3.97 -3.46
N SER A 77 2.59 -3.50 -2.78
CA SER A 77 2.54 -3.47 -1.31
C SER A 77 2.28 -4.83 -0.66
N GLY A 78 1.74 -5.79 -1.43
CA GLY A 78 1.26 -7.07 -0.91
C GLY A 78 -0.06 -6.98 -0.14
N LEU A 79 -0.75 -5.82 -0.15
CA LEU A 79 -1.97 -5.60 0.65
C LEU A 79 -3.25 -5.55 -0.18
N ARG A 80 -3.17 -5.75 -1.51
CA ARG A 80 -4.37 -5.78 -2.38
C ARG A 80 -5.10 -7.11 -2.35
N ALA A 81 -4.52 -8.15 -1.75
CA ALA A 81 -5.11 -9.47 -1.63
C ALA A 81 -4.95 -9.99 -0.19
N GLY A 82 -5.82 -10.92 0.21
CA GLY A 82 -5.76 -11.55 1.52
C GLY A 82 -6.15 -10.66 2.69
N VAL A 83 -6.80 -9.51 2.43
CA VAL A 83 -7.37 -8.66 3.48
C VAL A 83 -8.85 -8.98 3.69
N PRO A 84 -9.40 -8.79 4.90
CA PRO A 84 -10.81 -9.02 5.18
C PRO A 84 -11.72 -8.10 4.35
N ASP A 85 -12.92 -8.59 4.01
CA ASP A 85 -13.94 -7.78 3.37
C ASP A 85 -14.27 -6.55 4.23
N GLY A 86 -14.38 -5.40 3.56
CA GLY A 86 -14.66 -4.13 4.24
C GLY A 86 -13.46 -3.49 4.92
N ALA A 87 -12.26 -4.08 4.81
CA ALA A 87 -11.04 -3.43 5.27
C ALA A 87 -10.86 -2.04 4.63
N PRO A 88 -10.25 -1.08 5.33
CA PRO A 88 -10.07 0.29 4.83
C PRO A 88 -8.95 0.41 3.77
N VAL A 89 -8.81 -0.60 2.93
CA VAL A 89 -7.81 -0.70 1.85
C VAL A 89 -8.42 -0.27 0.53
N LEU A 90 -7.77 0.68 -0.12
CA LEU A 90 -8.15 1.23 -1.40
C LEU A 90 -7.15 0.76 -2.46
N ASP A 91 -7.65 0.22 -3.54
CA ASP A 91 -6.84 -0.32 -4.64
C ASP A 91 -7.18 0.28 -6.02
N ALA A 92 -8.33 0.97 -6.14
CA ALA A 92 -8.76 1.66 -7.36
C ALA A 92 -8.42 3.17 -7.35
N PHE A 93 -7.66 3.65 -6.38
CA PHE A 93 -7.43 5.07 -6.14
C PHE A 93 -6.78 5.80 -7.35
N ASP A 94 -5.93 5.17 -8.13
CA ASP A 94 -5.28 5.80 -9.29
C ASP A 94 -6.31 6.26 -10.33
N ALA A 95 -7.39 5.52 -10.50
CA ALA A 95 -8.43 5.84 -11.47
C ALA A 95 -9.19 7.13 -11.14
N TRP A 96 -9.50 7.38 -9.86
CA TRP A 96 -10.31 8.52 -9.48
C TRP A 96 -9.53 9.73 -8.95
N LEU A 97 -8.35 9.53 -8.39
CA LEU A 97 -7.51 10.64 -7.90
C LEU A 97 -7.12 11.63 -9.00
N ARG A 98 -7.12 11.20 -10.27
CA ARG A 98 -6.83 12.07 -11.42
C ARG A 98 -7.92 13.11 -11.65
N SER A 99 -9.17 12.76 -11.41
CA SER A 99 -10.34 13.54 -11.79
C SER A 99 -10.97 14.26 -10.61
N VAL A 100 -10.93 13.65 -9.44
CA VAL A 100 -11.56 14.18 -8.22
C VAL A 100 -10.57 14.07 -7.06
N PRO A 101 -9.57 14.97 -6.98
CA PRO A 101 -8.67 14.96 -5.85
C PRO A 101 -9.47 15.21 -4.57
N PRO A 102 -9.29 14.37 -3.53
CA PRO A 102 -9.97 14.56 -2.27
C PRO A 102 -9.43 15.79 -1.52
N SER A 103 -10.13 16.21 -0.49
CA SER A 103 -9.56 17.16 0.47
C SER A 103 -8.19 16.64 0.93
N PRO A 104 -7.15 17.50 1.02
CA PRO A 104 -5.82 17.05 1.37
C PRO A 104 -5.78 16.47 2.79
N PRO A 105 -4.97 15.42 3.02
CA PRO A 105 -4.67 14.95 4.36
C PRO A 105 -3.89 16.02 5.13
N ASP A 106 -3.92 15.97 6.46
CA ASP A 106 -3.02 16.74 7.32
C ASP A 106 -1.88 15.90 7.88
N PHE A 107 -1.98 14.58 7.74
CA PHE A 107 -0.97 13.63 8.18
C PHE A 107 -0.89 12.45 7.20
N VAL A 108 0.29 12.19 6.66
CA VAL A 108 0.57 11.08 5.73
C VAL A 108 1.59 10.15 6.38
N LEU A 109 1.20 8.90 6.55
CA LEU A 109 2.06 7.83 7.07
C LEU A 109 2.33 6.83 5.96
N ARG A 110 3.55 6.82 5.42
CA ARG A 110 3.94 5.94 4.34
C ARG A 110 4.87 4.82 4.83
N PHE A 111 4.54 3.61 4.44
CA PHE A 111 5.34 2.40 4.66
C PHE A 111 6.00 1.99 3.35
N GLY A 112 7.32 1.80 3.38
CA GLY A 112 8.10 1.38 2.23
C GLY A 112 8.40 2.47 1.20
N ALA A 113 8.74 2.07 -0.03
CA ALA A 113 9.14 2.95 -1.10
C ALA A 113 8.01 3.89 -1.58
N ALA A 114 8.36 4.85 -2.43
CA ALA A 114 7.37 5.71 -3.07
C ALA A 114 6.41 4.89 -3.94
N PRO A 115 5.12 5.23 -3.98
CA PRO A 115 4.14 4.48 -4.77
C PRO A 115 4.44 4.52 -6.26
N THR A 116 4.01 3.48 -6.98
CA THR A 116 4.12 3.40 -8.45
C THR A 116 3.21 4.39 -9.16
N SER A 117 2.12 4.79 -8.52
CA SER A 117 1.16 5.76 -9.05
C SER A 117 1.77 7.15 -9.22
N LYS A 118 1.84 7.62 -10.48
CA LYS A 118 2.32 8.97 -10.80
C LYS A 118 1.42 10.04 -10.19
N VAL A 119 0.09 9.85 -10.24
CA VAL A 119 -0.85 10.85 -9.69
C VAL A 119 -0.73 10.96 -8.19
N LEU A 120 -0.56 9.85 -7.48
CA LEU A 120 -0.37 9.87 -6.03
C LEU A 120 0.95 10.55 -5.66
N ASN A 121 2.05 10.31 -6.40
CA ASN A 121 3.31 11.01 -6.17
C ASN A 121 3.18 12.53 -6.38
N GLN A 122 2.44 12.97 -7.39
CA GLN A 122 2.17 14.40 -7.63
C GLN A 122 1.34 15.02 -6.49
N LEU A 123 0.35 14.30 -5.98
CA LEU A 123 -0.45 14.77 -4.84
C LEU A 123 0.39 14.83 -3.56
N LEU A 124 1.24 13.83 -3.31
CA LEU A 124 2.17 13.83 -2.17
C LEU A 124 3.08 15.07 -2.19
N ALA A 125 3.65 15.39 -3.35
CA ALA A 125 4.46 16.60 -3.51
C ALA A 125 3.63 17.89 -3.31
N GLY A 126 2.36 17.87 -3.66
CA GLY A 126 1.45 19.01 -3.51
C GLY A 126 0.88 19.19 -2.09
N TRP A 127 0.88 18.15 -1.25
CA TRP A 127 0.40 18.23 0.13
C TRP A 127 1.50 18.69 1.10
N SER A 128 2.10 19.84 0.78
CA SER A 128 3.23 20.39 1.53
C SER A 128 2.91 20.76 2.97
N ASP A 129 1.65 21.07 3.27
CA ASP A 129 1.19 21.41 4.62
C ASP A 129 0.92 20.21 5.51
N ALA A 130 0.90 18.99 4.92
CA ALA A 130 0.73 17.78 5.67
C ALA A 130 2.03 17.36 6.39
N VAL A 131 1.88 16.77 7.56
CA VAL A 131 3.00 16.08 8.22
C VAL A 131 3.25 14.77 7.47
N HIS A 132 4.42 14.64 6.86
CA HIS A 132 4.84 13.40 6.21
C HIS A 132 5.71 12.57 7.15
N VAL A 133 5.38 11.28 7.29
CA VAL A 133 6.16 10.29 8.03
C VAL A 133 6.49 9.12 7.10
N LEU A 134 7.76 8.77 7.02
CA LEU A 134 8.23 7.60 6.29
C LEU A 134 8.66 6.52 7.28
N VAL A 135 8.00 5.37 7.21
CA VAL A 135 8.40 4.15 7.93
C VAL A 135 9.16 3.26 6.98
N ASP A 136 10.44 3.04 7.23
CA ASP A 136 11.29 2.24 6.37
C ASP A 136 12.36 1.50 7.18
N LEU A 137 12.96 0.47 6.58
CA LEU A 137 14.09 -0.23 7.20
C LEU A 137 15.29 0.71 7.32
N PRO A 138 16.20 0.46 8.28
CA PRO A 138 17.40 1.28 8.44
C PRO A 138 18.22 1.39 7.15
N GLY A 139 18.62 2.62 6.82
CA GLY A 139 19.33 2.94 5.57
C GLY A 139 18.44 3.24 4.36
N GLY A 140 17.13 3.02 4.49
CA GLY A 140 16.16 3.43 3.46
C GLY A 140 15.76 4.91 3.62
N TYR A 141 16.06 5.73 2.62
CA TYR A 141 15.46 7.06 2.46
C TYR A 141 14.93 7.16 1.03
N ARG A 142 13.77 6.54 0.81
CA ARG A 142 13.16 6.39 -0.51
C ARG A 142 12.08 7.46 -0.71
N GLU A 143 12.52 8.73 -0.76
CA GLU A 143 11.65 9.91 -0.85
C GLU A 143 11.96 10.76 -2.09
N PRO A 144 11.39 10.41 -3.27
CA PRO A 144 11.63 11.16 -4.50
C PRO A 144 10.77 12.43 -4.64
N ASN A 145 9.74 12.60 -3.78
CA ASN A 145 8.75 13.68 -3.92
C ASN A 145 9.15 14.98 -3.20
N GLY A 146 10.28 14.98 -2.48
CA GLY A 146 10.77 16.17 -1.77
C GLY A 146 9.94 16.57 -0.55
N THR A 147 9.16 15.66 0.03
CA THR A 147 8.24 15.96 1.15
C THR A 147 8.93 16.16 2.50
N GLN A 148 10.24 15.92 2.60
CA GLN A 148 11.02 16.04 3.85
C GLN A 148 10.38 15.32 5.05
N PRO A 149 10.13 14.01 4.97
CA PRO A 149 9.38 13.31 5.99
C PRO A 149 10.17 13.15 7.30
N VAL A 150 9.47 13.02 8.40
CA VAL A 150 10.02 12.43 9.62
C VAL A 150 10.24 10.94 9.37
N VAL A 151 11.48 10.46 9.47
CA VAL A 151 11.79 9.05 9.21
C VAL A 151 11.70 8.24 10.50
N LEU A 152 10.90 7.18 10.47
CA LEU A 152 10.89 6.10 11.45
C LEU A 152 11.68 4.92 10.89
N ALA A 153 12.96 4.86 11.19
CA ALA A 153 13.82 3.76 10.77
C ALA A 153 13.64 2.56 11.71
N GLY A 154 13.15 1.44 11.16
CA GLY A 154 12.94 0.21 11.93
C GLY A 154 11.89 -0.70 11.31
N SER A 155 11.49 -1.73 12.06
CA SER A 155 10.47 -2.68 11.62
C SER A 155 9.13 -1.99 11.34
N PRO A 156 8.58 -2.07 10.12
CA PRO A 156 7.27 -1.49 9.79
C PRO A 156 6.14 -2.05 10.65
N ALA A 157 6.18 -3.34 10.98
CA ALA A 157 5.19 -3.97 11.85
C ALA A 157 5.26 -3.44 13.29
N ALA A 158 6.47 -3.25 13.83
CA ALA A 158 6.66 -2.67 15.15
C ALA A 158 6.18 -1.20 15.19
N ALA A 159 6.49 -0.41 14.17
CA ALA A 159 6.02 0.96 14.05
C ALA A 159 4.49 1.02 13.98
N ALA A 160 3.85 0.20 13.14
CA ALA A 160 2.40 0.14 13.03
C ALA A 160 1.74 -0.25 14.36
N GLY A 161 2.27 -1.27 15.05
CA GLY A 161 1.78 -1.71 16.36
C GLY A 161 1.88 -0.62 17.42
N ALA A 162 3.02 0.06 17.50
CA ALA A 162 3.24 1.14 18.48
C ALA A 162 2.34 2.35 18.21
N LEU A 163 2.23 2.77 16.95
CA LEU A 163 1.39 3.91 16.56
C LEU A 163 -0.10 3.64 16.72
N ALA A 164 -0.56 2.38 16.62
CA ALA A 164 -1.94 2.01 16.89
C ALA A 164 -2.39 2.24 18.35
N ALA A 165 -1.45 2.39 19.28
CA ALA A 165 -1.75 2.75 20.66
C ALA A 165 -1.94 4.26 20.87
N VAL A 166 -1.60 5.10 19.89
CA VAL A 166 -1.72 6.56 19.99
C VAL A 166 -3.20 6.96 19.88
N PRO A 167 -3.73 7.74 20.84
CA PRO A 167 -5.08 8.27 20.73
C PRO A 167 -5.12 9.36 19.66
N ALA A 168 -5.61 9.02 18.50
CA ALA A 168 -5.87 9.96 17.42
C ALA A 168 -7.32 9.81 16.97
N GLN A 169 -7.93 10.91 16.56
CA GLN A 169 -9.33 10.93 16.17
C GLN A 169 -9.51 11.70 14.87
N ALA A 170 -9.69 10.96 13.78
CA ALA A 170 -10.02 11.56 12.50
C ALA A 170 -11.34 12.36 12.57
N GLU A 171 -11.48 13.33 11.68
CA GLU A 171 -12.75 14.04 11.50
C GLU A 171 -13.84 13.08 11.01
N ALA A 172 -15.09 13.38 11.39
CA ALA A 172 -16.23 12.55 11.01
C ALA A 172 -16.33 12.40 9.49
N GLY A 173 -16.50 11.15 9.02
CA GLY A 173 -16.66 10.83 7.62
C GLY A 173 -15.36 10.87 6.79
N TRP A 174 -14.19 11.18 7.35
CA TRP A 174 -12.92 11.22 6.61
C TRP A 174 -12.68 9.95 5.81
N ARG A 175 -12.49 8.84 6.51
CA ARG A 175 -12.28 7.52 5.88
C ARG A 175 -13.43 7.11 4.95
N GLY A 176 -14.66 7.40 5.37
CA GLY A 176 -15.86 7.05 4.61
C GLY A 176 -15.91 7.67 3.22
N ARG A 177 -15.48 8.91 3.07
CA ARG A 177 -15.42 9.60 1.75
C ARG A 177 -14.43 8.91 0.81
N TRP A 178 -13.26 8.53 1.29
CA TRP A 178 -12.25 7.82 0.52
C TRP A 178 -12.75 6.44 0.07
N LEU A 179 -13.31 5.67 1.01
CA LEU A 179 -13.87 4.34 0.70
C LEU A 179 -15.05 4.41 -0.29
N ALA A 180 -15.86 5.45 -0.21
CA ALA A 180 -16.98 5.63 -1.15
C ALA A 180 -16.48 5.92 -2.56
N ALA A 181 -15.48 6.80 -2.70
CA ALA A 181 -14.87 7.12 -3.99
C ALA A 181 -14.20 5.88 -4.62
N ASP A 182 -13.45 5.13 -3.83
CA ASP A 182 -12.76 3.93 -4.31
C ASP A 182 -13.76 2.84 -4.75
N ARG A 183 -14.81 2.59 -3.96
CA ARG A 183 -15.88 1.66 -4.36
C ARG A 183 -16.59 2.07 -5.65
N ALA A 184 -16.85 3.36 -5.83
CA ALA A 184 -17.45 3.86 -7.06
C ALA A 184 -16.53 3.67 -8.27
N ALA A 185 -15.23 3.94 -8.10
CA ALA A 185 -14.23 3.70 -9.15
C ALA A 185 -14.11 2.20 -9.47
N ARG A 186 -14.05 1.35 -8.47
CA ARG A 186 -14.02 -0.12 -8.66
C ARG A 186 -15.24 -0.60 -9.43
N ALA A 187 -16.43 -0.15 -9.05
CA ALA A 187 -17.66 -0.51 -9.75
C ALA A 187 -17.64 -0.05 -11.22
N ALA A 188 -17.12 1.13 -11.51
CA ALA A 188 -16.99 1.65 -12.87
C ALA A 188 -15.96 0.84 -13.69
N LEU A 189 -14.81 0.49 -13.10
CA LEU A 189 -13.80 -0.36 -13.74
C LEU A 189 -14.35 -1.76 -14.05
N ASP A 190 -15.07 -2.37 -13.09
CA ASP A 190 -15.69 -3.67 -13.26
C ASP A 190 -16.78 -3.65 -14.33
N ALA A 191 -17.56 -2.57 -14.44
CA ALA A 191 -18.55 -2.40 -15.50
C ALA A 191 -17.86 -2.28 -16.86
N ALA A 192 -16.87 -1.39 -16.97
CA ALA A 192 -16.12 -1.19 -18.22
C ALA A 192 -15.41 -2.45 -18.71
N SER A 193 -14.86 -3.27 -17.79
CA SER A 193 -14.21 -4.53 -18.16
C SER A 193 -15.16 -5.61 -18.72
N ARG A 194 -16.47 -5.49 -18.45
CA ARG A 194 -17.49 -6.42 -18.94
C ARG A 194 -18.16 -5.98 -20.23
N GLU A 195 -18.01 -4.70 -20.61
CA GLU A 195 -18.60 -4.20 -21.84
C GLU A 195 -18.00 -4.90 -23.08
N PRO A 196 -18.81 -5.25 -24.09
CA PRO A 196 -18.31 -5.75 -25.36
C PRO A 196 -17.57 -4.62 -26.08
N CYS A 197 -16.29 -4.57 -25.95
CA CYS A 197 -15.44 -3.59 -26.62
C CYS A 197 -14.20 -4.29 -27.22
N GLU A 198 -13.40 -3.54 -27.96
CA GLU A 198 -12.09 -4.02 -28.39
C GLU A 198 -11.24 -4.46 -27.18
N VAL A 199 -10.48 -5.53 -27.37
CA VAL A 199 -9.62 -6.07 -26.30
C VAL A 199 -8.59 -5.02 -25.93
N PHE A 200 -8.58 -4.61 -24.67
CA PHE A 200 -7.54 -3.75 -24.10
C PHE A 200 -6.72 -4.51 -23.04
N GLU A 201 -5.52 -4.03 -22.77
CA GLU A 201 -4.53 -4.76 -21.94
C GLU A 201 -5.07 -5.13 -20.54
N GLY A 202 -5.76 -4.21 -19.86
CA GLY A 202 -6.29 -4.46 -18.51
C GLY A 202 -7.34 -5.58 -18.45
N ARG A 203 -8.06 -5.84 -19.54
CA ARG A 203 -9.04 -6.93 -19.60
C ARG A 203 -8.39 -8.31 -19.48
N VAL A 204 -7.14 -8.47 -19.92
CA VAL A 204 -6.41 -9.73 -19.80
C VAL A 204 -6.34 -10.18 -18.33
N PHE A 205 -6.09 -9.28 -17.40
CA PHE A 205 -5.99 -9.62 -15.98
C PHE A 205 -7.35 -9.98 -15.37
N THR A 206 -8.42 -9.34 -15.82
CA THR A 206 -9.79 -9.69 -15.42
C THR A 206 -10.16 -11.10 -15.86
N GLU A 207 -9.87 -11.45 -17.13
CA GLU A 207 -10.13 -12.78 -17.67
C GLU A 207 -9.24 -13.84 -17.01
N LEU A 208 -7.95 -13.54 -16.79
CA LEU A 208 -7.03 -14.48 -16.13
C LEU A 208 -7.48 -14.80 -14.70
N ARG A 209 -7.97 -13.85 -13.94
CA ARG A 209 -8.49 -14.09 -12.60
C ARG A 209 -9.52 -15.20 -12.56
N ASP A 210 -10.42 -15.25 -13.56
CA ASP A 210 -11.52 -16.18 -13.60
C ASP A 210 -11.12 -17.54 -14.24
N LEU A 211 -10.00 -17.57 -14.98
CA LEU A 211 -9.49 -18.75 -15.67
C LEU A 211 -8.41 -19.51 -14.88
N LEU A 212 -7.67 -18.81 -14.02
CA LEU A 212 -6.59 -19.43 -13.26
C LEU A 212 -7.12 -20.37 -12.17
N PRO A 213 -6.55 -21.59 -12.05
CA PRO A 213 -6.96 -22.51 -11.00
C PRO A 213 -6.52 -22.02 -9.62
N PRO A 214 -7.19 -22.46 -8.54
CA PRO A 214 -6.74 -22.19 -7.18
C PRO A 214 -5.27 -22.55 -6.96
N GLY A 215 -4.51 -21.66 -6.33
CA GLY A 215 -3.08 -21.87 -6.08
C GLY A 215 -2.16 -21.53 -7.26
N ALA A 216 -2.69 -21.07 -8.39
CA ALA A 216 -1.86 -20.60 -9.50
C ALA A 216 -1.05 -19.36 -9.09
N THR A 217 0.16 -19.24 -9.63
CA THR A 217 1.01 -18.07 -9.50
C THR A 217 1.05 -17.32 -10.81
N LEU A 218 0.64 -16.06 -10.81
CA LEU A 218 0.76 -15.16 -11.95
C LEU A 218 2.02 -14.30 -11.79
N VAL A 219 2.91 -14.36 -12.77
CA VAL A 219 4.08 -13.47 -12.83
C VAL A 219 3.83 -12.41 -13.89
N ALA A 220 3.68 -11.18 -13.47
CA ALA A 220 3.52 -10.04 -14.36
C ALA A 220 4.83 -9.25 -14.47
N GLY A 221 5.20 -8.87 -15.68
CA GLY A 221 6.36 -8.02 -15.93
C GLY A 221 6.12 -6.58 -15.51
N ASN A 222 7.20 -5.79 -15.46
CA ASN A 222 7.12 -4.34 -15.22
C ASN A 222 6.37 -3.60 -16.33
N SER A 223 6.09 -2.31 -16.11
CA SER A 223 5.42 -1.39 -17.02
C SER A 223 3.88 -1.47 -16.90
N MET A 224 3.15 -1.59 -18.00
CA MET A 224 1.67 -1.58 -17.96
C MET A 224 1.08 -2.71 -17.10
N PRO A 225 1.54 -3.97 -17.18
CA PRO A 225 0.96 -5.07 -16.39
C PRO A 225 0.90 -4.82 -14.87
N VAL A 226 1.78 -4.00 -14.33
CA VAL A 226 1.77 -3.64 -12.90
C VAL A 226 0.73 -2.58 -12.58
N ARG A 227 0.23 -1.86 -13.58
CA ARG A 227 -0.70 -0.72 -13.42
C ARG A 227 -2.14 -1.08 -13.80
N ASP A 228 -2.31 -2.13 -14.58
CA ASP A 228 -3.58 -2.68 -15.05
C ASP A 228 -4.15 -3.69 -14.07
#